data_3b171f98a093bf584a077f2ee1fc8eab
#
_entry.id   3b171f98a093bf584a077f2ee1fc8eab
#
_cell.length_a   1.000
_cell.length_b   1.000
_cell.length_c   1.000
_cell.angle_alpha   90.00
_cell.angle_beta   90.00
_cell.angle_gamma   90.00
#
_symmetry.space_group_name_H-M   'P 1'
#
loop_
_entity.id
_entity.type
_entity.pdbx_description
1 polymer ?
#
loop_
_entity_poly.entity_id
_entity_poly.type
_entity_poly.pdbx_seq_one_letter_code
_entity_poly.pdbx_strand_id
1 'polypeptide(L)'
;MTKLEVLFATCLVAASTVCGSSLASDQMISVGQHRLQIHLEGTGTPTVVIDAGLGEGIERWRPLQERISRVTRVITHNRAGYGESEPGPLPRDCVREAAELKALLDSASVSGPYLVVGHSLGALNIQVFASRYPKDVVGIVLLDPPPLSFIRREEYTSLLALADRMTADWQAAADSGAKSTDAQERTRAVFLEMIASEHREMFGDSAKLVSRISSFGQIPLLVMGAGKPNPSFGDIAEEYQRYWVEQSRALSHKSSNGRFVLAEESTHHLHVDVPHLVEENIVSLVLQAR
;
A
#
# COMPACT_ATOMS: atom_id res chain seq x y z
N MET A 1 44.65 58.56 34.56
CA MET A 1 43.79 57.52 35.10
C MET A 1 42.61 57.39 34.07
N THR A 2 42.79 56.50 33.15
CA THR A 2 41.87 56.28 32.02
C THR A 2 41.06 55.04 32.28
N LYS A 3 39.73 55.15 32.27
CA LYS A 3 38.78 54.04 32.41
C LYS A 3 38.68 53.28 31.09
N LEU A 4 38.90 51.97 31.15
CA LEU A 4 38.76 51.02 30.06
C LEU A 4 37.32 50.49 30.12
N GLU A 5 36.49 50.82 29.13
CA GLU A 5 35.15 50.23 28.98
C GLU A 5 35.25 48.95 28.16
N VAL A 6 34.83 47.83 28.74
CA VAL A 6 34.73 46.52 28.10
C VAL A 6 33.33 46.40 27.51
N LEU A 7 33.22 46.45 26.18
CA LEU A 7 32.00 46.12 25.44
C LEU A 7 31.83 44.60 25.35
N PHE A 8 30.83 44.05 26.04
CA PHE A 8 30.34 42.69 25.77
C PHE A 8 29.40 42.70 24.57
N ALA A 9 29.87 42.21 23.44
CA ALA A 9 29.03 41.92 22.29
C ALA A 9 28.34 40.56 22.48
N THR A 10 27.07 40.58 22.83
CA THR A 10 26.24 39.39 22.89
C THR A 10 25.79 39.01 21.48
N CYS A 11 26.46 38.01 20.88
CA CYS A 11 25.98 37.40 19.63
C CYS A 11 24.72 36.56 19.91
N LEU A 12 23.56 37.08 19.59
CA LEU A 12 22.32 36.31 19.53
C LEU A 12 22.37 35.48 18.23
N VAL A 13 22.68 34.20 18.34
CA VAL A 13 22.49 33.25 17.22
C VAL A 13 21.01 32.92 17.19
N ALA A 14 20.29 33.57 16.33
CA ALA A 14 18.90 33.17 15.99
C ALA A 14 18.98 31.86 15.20
N ALA A 15 18.70 30.75 15.87
CA ALA A 15 18.44 29.47 15.21
C ALA A 15 17.12 29.60 14.43
N SER A 16 17.24 29.95 13.15
CA SER A 16 16.12 29.88 12.22
C SER A 16 15.83 28.40 11.98
N THR A 17 14.87 27.84 12.71
CA THR A 17 14.23 26.58 12.33
C THR A 17 13.50 26.81 11.02
N VAL A 18 14.17 26.55 9.90
CA VAL A 18 13.53 26.41 8.61
C VAL A 18 12.65 25.17 8.70
N CYS A 19 11.38 25.37 9.04
CA CYS A 19 10.36 24.36 8.82
C CYS A 19 10.23 24.22 7.29
N GLY A 20 11.07 23.34 6.72
CA GLY A 20 11.00 23.00 5.32
C GLY A 20 9.73 22.18 5.09
N SER A 21 8.65 22.84 4.68
CA SER A 21 7.53 22.16 4.03
C SER A 21 8.11 21.50 2.79
N SER A 22 8.28 20.17 2.83
CA SER A 22 8.55 19.39 1.62
C SER A 22 7.35 19.58 0.71
N LEU A 23 7.56 20.22 -0.42
CA LEU A 23 6.56 20.36 -1.45
C LEU A 23 6.17 18.96 -1.92
N ALA A 24 4.87 18.71 -2.02
CA ALA A 24 4.36 17.51 -2.66
C ALA A 24 4.92 17.39 -4.09
N SER A 25 5.41 16.24 -4.49
CA SER A 25 6.01 16.05 -5.81
C SER A 25 5.67 14.70 -6.41
N ASP A 26 5.25 14.73 -7.67
CA ASP A 26 5.14 13.55 -8.52
C ASP A 26 6.47 13.37 -9.27
N GLN A 27 6.98 12.15 -9.31
CA GLN A 27 8.24 11.82 -9.97
C GLN A 27 8.13 10.47 -10.70
N MET A 28 8.84 10.37 -11.83
CA MET A 28 9.03 9.09 -12.55
C MET A 28 10.39 8.52 -12.18
N ILE A 29 10.40 7.37 -11.51
CA ILE A 29 11.60 6.73 -10.98
C ILE A 29 11.89 5.43 -11.75
N SER A 30 13.14 5.23 -12.17
CA SER A 30 13.56 4.01 -12.85
C SER A 30 13.71 2.85 -11.86
N VAL A 31 13.07 1.72 -12.18
CA VAL A 31 13.14 0.47 -11.41
C VAL A 31 13.74 -0.67 -12.24
N GLY A 32 14.74 -0.37 -13.04
CA GLY A 32 15.40 -1.27 -13.97
C GLY A 32 15.01 -0.95 -15.40
N GLN A 33 14.16 -1.76 -16.03
CA GLN A 33 13.80 -1.61 -17.45
C GLN A 33 12.59 -0.69 -17.70
N HIS A 34 11.89 -0.27 -16.65
CA HIS A 34 10.71 0.60 -16.73
C HIS A 34 10.72 1.62 -15.60
N ARG A 35 9.81 2.60 -15.68
CA ARG A 35 9.69 3.68 -14.68
C ARG A 35 8.34 3.60 -14.00
N LEU A 36 8.35 3.85 -12.69
CA LEU A 36 7.14 3.95 -11.87
C LEU A 36 6.94 5.39 -11.40
N GLN A 37 5.70 5.81 -11.37
CA GLN A 37 5.28 7.08 -10.79
C GLN A 37 5.19 6.96 -9.28
N ILE A 38 5.79 7.92 -8.58
CA ILE A 38 5.66 8.07 -7.14
C ILE A 38 5.13 9.47 -6.81
N HIS A 39 4.34 9.54 -5.74
CA HIS A 39 3.96 10.78 -5.09
C HIS A 39 4.58 10.82 -3.70
N LEU A 40 5.38 11.85 -3.45
CA LEU A 40 6.13 12.02 -2.22
C LEU A 40 5.70 13.31 -1.53
N GLU A 41 5.35 13.23 -0.24
CA GLU A 41 4.88 14.37 0.53
C GLU A 41 5.32 14.27 2.00
N GLY A 42 5.50 15.42 2.67
CA GLY A 42 5.92 15.50 4.06
C GLY A 42 7.40 15.21 4.27
N THR A 43 7.82 15.31 5.54
CA THR A 43 9.20 15.11 5.98
C THR A 43 9.24 14.31 7.28
N GLY A 44 10.38 13.71 7.60
CA GLY A 44 10.56 12.98 8.85
C GLY A 44 10.65 11.47 8.68
N THR A 45 10.66 10.78 9.81
CA THR A 45 10.85 9.33 9.90
C THR A 45 9.94 8.75 11.00
N PRO A 46 9.50 7.49 10.90
CA PRO A 46 9.66 6.59 9.74
C PRO A 46 8.92 7.11 8.51
N THR A 47 9.36 6.73 7.32
CA THR A 47 8.60 6.99 6.10
C THR A 47 7.41 6.02 6.00
N VAL A 48 6.20 6.54 5.81
CA VAL A 48 5.02 5.74 5.49
C VAL A 48 5.04 5.43 3.99
N VAL A 49 4.99 4.15 3.65
CA VAL A 49 4.97 3.66 2.25
C VAL A 49 3.65 2.97 2.01
N ILE A 50 2.87 3.44 1.03
CA ILE A 50 1.52 2.96 0.74
C ILE A 50 1.53 2.17 -0.58
N ASP A 51 1.06 0.92 -0.52
CA ASP A 51 0.75 0.07 -1.67
C ASP A 51 -0.76 -0.11 -1.78
N ALA A 52 -1.33 0.40 -2.87
CA ALA A 52 -2.77 0.51 -3.10
C ALA A 52 -3.42 -0.84 -3.46
N GLY A 53 -4.75 -0.89 -3.45
CA GLY A 53 -5.54 -2.04 -3.91
C GLY A 53 -5.45 -2.28 -5.42
N LEU A 54 -6.10 -3.35 -5.88
CA LEU A 54 -6.23 -3.65 -7.31
C LEU A 54 -6.99 -2.53 -8.01
N GLY A 55 -6.44 -1.99 -9.10
CA GLY A 55 -7.05 -0.90 -9.86
C GLY A 55 -6.95 0.48 -9.20
N GLU A 56 -6.33 0.59 -8.04
CA GLU A 56 -6.13 1.86 -7.34
C GLU A 56 -4.72 2.41 -7.54
N GLY A 57 -4.59 3.74 -7.46
CA GLY A 57 -3.31 4.42 -7.57
C GLY A 57 -3.26 5.68 -6.70
N ILE A 58 -2.25 6.49 -6.93
CA ILE A 58 -1.91 7.72 -6.18
C ILE A 58 -3.15 8.59 -5.91
N GLU A 59 -3.98 8.84 -6.93
CA GLU A 59 -5.11 9.79 -6.82
C GLU A 59 -6.14 9.37 -5.76
N ARG A 60 -6.37 8.07 -5.61
CA ARG A 60 -7.30 7.54 -4.60
C ARG A 60 -6.80 7.73 -3.18
N TRP A 61 -5.46 7.75 -3.00
CA TRP A 61 -4.81 7.83 -1.71
C TRP A 61 -4.39 9.25 -1.31
N ARG A 62 -4.35 10.18 -2.27
CA ARG A 62 -3.91 11.57 -2.06
C ARG A 62 -4.57 12.24 -0.83
N PRO A 63 -5.90 12.16 -0.62
CA PRO A 63 -6.53 12.81 0.54
C PRO A 63 -6.04 12.28 1.89
N LEU A 64 -5.77 10.97 2.00
CA LEU A 64 -5.23 10.37 3.23
C LEU A 64 -3.73 10.67 3.35
N GLN A 65 -2.98 10.65 2.25
CA GLN A 65 -1.57 10.98 2.21
C GLN A 65 -1.32 12.40 2.73
N GLU A 66 -2.08 13.41 2.26
CA GLU A 66 -1.99 14.80 2.73
C GLU A 66 -2.18 14.94 4.25
N ARG A 67 -3.02 14.12 4.85
CA ARG A 67 -3.26 14.12 6.31
C ARG A 67 -2.05 13.57 7.06
N ILE A 68 -1.56 12.40 6.66
CA ILE A 68 -0.44 11.73 7.31
C ILE A 68 0.87 12.50 7.08
N SER A 69 1.01 13.18 5.94
CA SER A 69 2.21 13.96 5.57
C SER A 69 2.51 15.12 6.52
N ARG A 70 1.50 15.60 7.25
CA ARG A 70 1.66 16.61 8.32
C ARG A 70 2.49 16.09 9.49
N VAL A 71 2.59 14.77 9.64
CA VAL A 71 3.29 14.13 10.75
C VAL A 71 4.62 13.53 10.30
N THR A 72 4.67 12.90 9.13
CA THR A 72 5.87 12.23 8.63
C THR A 72 5.93 12.24 7.12
N ARG A 73 7.03 11.76 6.53
CA ARG A 73 7.11 11.55 5.08
C ARG A 73 6.19 10.41 4.67
N VAL A 74 5.44 10.61 3.58
CA VAL A 74 4.55 9.60 3.00
C VAL A 74 4.87 9.43 1.52
N ILE A 75 4.85 8.19 1.07
CA ILE A 75 5.00 7.81 -0.33
C ILE A 75 3.82 6.94 -0.73
N THR A 76 3.20 7.29 -1.85
CA THR A 76 2.30 6.42 -2.60
C THR A 76 2.87 6.27 -4.00
N HIS A 77 2.66 5.13 -4.64
CA HIS A 77 3.15 4.88 -6.00
C HIS A 77 2.05 4.27 -6.87
N ASN A 78 2.20 4.44 -8.16
CA ASN A 78 1.44 3.70 -9.15
C ASN A 78 2.27 2.47 -9.56
N ARG A 79 1.68 1.26 -9.43
CA ARG A 79 2.31 0.04 -9.91
C ARG A 79 2.46 0.07 -11.42
N ALA A 80 3.25 -0.83 -11.98
CA ALA A 80 3.50 -0.89 -13.42
C ALA A 80 2.20 -0.95 -14.24
N GLY A 81 2.09 -0.07 -15.24
CA GLY A 81 0.92 0.12 -16.09
C GLY A 81 -0.24 0.89 -15.46
N TYR A 82 -0.08 1.44 -14.24
CA TYR A 82 -1.07 2.29 -13.57
C TYR A 82 -0.68 3.76 -13.70
N GLY A 83 -1.67 4.64 -13.89
CA GLY A 83 -1.43 6.08 -14.01
C GLY A 83 -0.36 6.38 -15.07
N GLU A 84 0.68 7.11 -14.68
CA GLU A 84 1.82 7.44 -15.57
C GLU A 84 2.94 6.36 -15.54
N SER A 85 2.81 5.32 -14.72
CA SER A 85 3.79 4.25 -14.66
C SER A 85 3.83 3.45 -15.97
N GLU A 86 5.04 3.18 -16.44
CA GLU A 86 5.24 2.33 -17.60
C GLU A 86 4.85 0.88 -17.31
N PRO A 87 4.44 0.09 -18.32
CA PRO A 87 4.16 -1.33 -18.11
C PRO A 87 5.41 -2.08 -17.67
N GLY A 88 5.23 -3.01 -16.75
CA GLY A 88 6.29 -3.89 -16.25
C GLY A 88 6.21 -5.30 -16.83
N PRO A 89 7.22 -6.13 -16.57
CA PRO A 89 7.21 -7.51 -17.00
C PRO A 89 6.12 -8.35 -16.31
N LEU A 90 5.59 -9.33 -17.00
CA LEU A 90 4.64 -10.32 -16.49
C LEU A 90 5.37 -11.57 -15.96
N PRO A 91 4.75 -12.39 -15.07
CA PRO A 91 3.50 -12.11 -14.38
C PRO A 91 3.64 -11.04 -13.30
N ARG A 92 2.53 -10.40 -12.91
CA ARG A 92 2.47 -9.38 -11.85
C ARG A 92 2.15 -10.05 -10.49
N ASP A 93 3.09 -10.82 -9.98
CA ASP A 93 2.96 -11.46 -8.67
C ASP A 93 3.50 -10.57 -7.53
N CYS A 94 3.13 -10.88 -6.28
CA CYS A 94 3.53 -10.09 -5.12
C CYS A 94 5.04 -10.12 -4.84
N VAL A 95 5.80 -11.07 -5.42
CA VAL A 95 7.26 -11.10 -5.31
C VAL A 95 7.88 -10.02 -6.17
N ARG A 96 7.38 -9.89 -7.38
CA ARG A 96 7.80 -8.84 -8.33
C ARG A 96 7.40 -7.47 -7.82
N GLU A 97 6.14 -7.31 -7.39
CA GLU A 97 5.65 -6.04 -6.84
C GLU A 97 6.48 -5.58 -5.64
N ALA A 98 6.78 -6.48 -4.69
CA ALA A 98 7.62 -6.15 -3.54
C ALA A 98 9.07 -5.79 -3.93
N ALA A 99 9.61 -6.45 -4.97
CA ALA A 99 10.96 -6.16 -5.46
C ALA A 99 11.01 -4.81 -6.21
N GLU A 100 10.00 -4.51 -7.02
CA GLU A 100 9.87 -3.21 -7.69
C GLU A 100 9.67 -2.07 -6.70
N LEU A 101 8.87 -2.27 -5.65
CA LEU A 101 8.72 -1.30 -4.55
C LEU A 101 10.07 -1.03 -3.87
N LYS A 102 10.87 -2.06 -3.57
CA LYS A 102 12.21 -1.86 -2.99
C LYS A 102 13.12 -1.10 -3.93
N ALA A 103 13.15 -1.47 -5.21
CA ALA A 103 13.96 -0.77 -6.22
C ALA A 103 13.51 0.70 -6.40
N LEU A 104 12.20 0.96 -6.32
CA LEU A 104 11.63 2.30 -6.36
C LEU A 104 12.14 3.16 -5.21
N LEU A 105 12.05 2.66 -3.98
CA LEU A 105 12.49 3.37 -2.77
C LEU A 105 14.01 3.65 -2.81
N ASP A 106 14.81 2.67 -3.21
CA ASP A 106 16.25 2.82 -3.34
C ASP A 106 16.62 3.85 -4.42
N SER A 107 16.00 3.76 -5.60
CA SER A 107 16.26 4.69 -6.71
C SER A 107 15.78 6.11 -6.42
N ALA A 108 14.70 6.26 -5.65
CA ALA A 108 14.22 7.56 -5.18
C ALA A 108 15.06 8.12 -4.02
N SER A 109 16.10 7.41 -3.56
CA SER A 109 16.92 7.78 -2.40
C SER A 109 16.12 7.96 -1.11
N VAL A 110 15.07 7.19 -0.96
CA VAL A 110 14.24 7.16 0.25
C VAL A 110 14.68 6.04 1.15
N SER A 111 15.42 6.41 2.19
CA SER A 111 15.91 5.44 3.17
C SER A 111 14.86 5.11 4.22
N GLY A 112 14.86 3.85 4.71
CA GLY A 112 14.08 3.46 5.89
C GLY A 112 14.54 4.17 7.18
N PRO A 113 13.89 3.88 8.30
CA PRO A 113 12.91 2.80 8.46
C PRO A 113 11.54 3.13 7.84
N TYR A 114 10.83 2.08 7.41
CA TYR A 114 9.50 2.22 6.78
C TYR A 114 8.39 1.73 7.69
N LEU A 115 7.29 2.47 7.76
CA LEU A 115 5.97 1.97 8.14
C LEU A 115 5.24 1.64 6.84
N VAL A 116 5.05 0.36 6.56
CA VAL A 116 4.45 -0.09 5.30
C VAL A 116 2.96 -0.31 5.44
N VAL A 117 2.18 0.23 4.51
CA VAL A 117 0.71 0.20 4.50
C VAL A 117 0.25 -0.46 3.21
N GLY A 118 -0.56 -1.51 3.29
CA GLY A 118 -1.13 -2.17 2.13
C GLY A 118 -2.65 -2.29 2.21
N HIS A 119 -3.35 -1.98 1.13
CA HIS A 119 -4.80 -2.18 1.01
C HIS A 119 -5.10 -3.32 0.06
N SER A 120 -6.01 -4.22 0.45
CA SER A 120 -6.48 -5.29 -0.44
C SER A 120 -5.31 -6.08 -1.07
N LEU A 121 -5.15 -6.06 -2.39
CA LEU A 121 -3.99 -6.64 -3.09
C LEU A 121 -2.66 -6.10 -2.55
N GLY A 122 -2.55 -4.79 -2.33
CA GLY A 122 -1.35 -4.19 -1.76
C GLY A 122 -0.98 -4.77 -0.40
N ALA A 123 -1.96 -5.27 0.37
CA ALA A 123 -1.68 -5.96 1.63
C ALA A 123 -0.91 -7.29 1.42
N LEU A 124 -1.05 -7.94 0.26
CA LEU A 124 -0.25 -9.12 -0.07
C LEU A 124 1.20 -8.71 -0.40
N ASN A 125 1.34 -7.68 -1.23
CA ASN A 125 2.65 -7.16 -1.63
C ASN A 125 3.46 -6.72 -0.41
N ILE A 126 2.82 -5.99 0.52
CA ILE A 126 3.46 -5.52 1.76
C ILE A 126 3.83 -6.66 2.70
N GLN A 127 3.05 -7.73 2.80
CA GLN A 127 3.44 -8.91 3.56
C GLN A 127 4.73 -9.53 3.00
N VAL A 128 4.84 -9.64 1.67
CA VAL A 128 6.06 -10.15 1.02
C VAL A 128 7.22 -9.17 1.20
N PHE A 129 6.99 -7.87 1.06
CA PHE A 129 7.99 -6.83 1.29
C PHE A 129 8.56 -6.94 2.72
N ALA A 130 7.69 -6.94 3.74
CA ALA A 130 8.11 -7.03 5.14
C ALA A 130 8.84 -8.34 5.46
N SER A 131 8.43 -9.45 4.84
CA SER A 131 9.12 -10.74 5.00
C SER A 131 10.51 -10.77 4.38
N ARG A 132 10.72 -10.05 3.26
CA ARG A 132 12.01 -10.00 2.55
C ARG A 132 12.97 -8.96 3.10
N TYR A 133 12.44 -7.84 3.58
CA TYR A 133 13.21 -6.69 4.05
C TYR A 133 12.87 -6.32 5.51
N PRO A 134 12.90 -7.29 6.45
CA PRO A 134 12.42 -7.06 7.82
C PRO A 134 13.25 -6.02 8.58
N LYS A 135 14.50 -5.77 8.17
CA LYS A 135 15.37 -4.75 8.78
C LYS A 135 14.99 -3.32 8.42
N ASP A 136 14.30 -3.15 7.31
CA ASP A 136 13.88 -1.85 6.81
C ASP A 136 12.49 -1.46 7.33
N VAL A 137 11.74 -2.40 7.95
CA VAL A 137 10.34 -2.23 8.34
C VAL A 137 10.20 -2.11 9.86
N VAL A 138 9.62 -1.01 10.32
CA VAL A 138 9.33 -0.74 11.73
C VAL A 138 7.86 -0.89 12.11
N GLY A 139 6.98 -1.14 11.14
CA GLY A 139 5.57 -1.41 11.35
C GLY A 139 4.86 -1.79 10.06
N ILE A 140 3.81 -2.57 10.18
CA ILE A 140 2.99 -3.08 9.08
C ILE A 140 1.54 -2.71 9.35
N VAL A 141 0.85 -2.12 8.37
CA VAL A 141 -0.59 -1.85 8.39
C VAL A 141 -1.23 -2.54 7.20
N LEU A 142 -2.18 -3.42 7.45
CA LEU A 142 -2.93 -4.13 6.42
C LEU A 142 -4.40 -3.69 6.50
N LEU A 143 -4.88 -3.03 5.45
CA LEU A 143 -6.25 -2.55 5.35
C LEU A 143 -7.06 -3.53 4.50
N ASP A 144 -8.01 -4.18 5.13
CA ASP A 144 -8.93 -5.17 4.58
C ASP A 144 -8.25 -6.21 3.66
N PRO A 145 -7.21 -6.91 4.16
CA PRO A 145 -6.48 -7.90 3.39
C PRO A 145 -7.39 -9.05 2.97
N PRO A 146 -7.33 -9.53 1.70
CA PRO A 146 -8.19 -10.63 1.25
C PRO A 146 -7.86 -11.94 1.98
N PRO A 147 -8.89 -12.71 2.40
CA PRO A 147 -8.73 -13.97 3.11
C PRO A 147 -8.35 -15.10 2.15
N LEU A 148 -7.07 -15.24 1.84
CA LEU A 148 -6.58 -16.21 0.82
C LEU A 148 -6.93 -17.67 1.10
N SER A 149 -7.31 -18.01 2.32
CA SER A 149 -7.74 -19.37 2.70
C SER A 149 -9.08 -19.78 2.07
N PHE A 150 -9.91 -18.83 1.60
CA PHE A 150 -11.17 -19.15 0.94
C PHE A 150 -10.98 -19.95 -0.36
N ILE A 151 -9.85 -19.83 -1.01
CA ILE A 151 -9.51 -20.55 -2.26
C ILE A 151 -9.63 -22.07 -2.11
N ARG A 152 -9.53 -22.59 -0.88
CA ARG A 152 -9.60 -24.02 -0.57
C ARG A 152 -10.94 -24.46 0.00
N ARG A 153 -11.93 -23.57 0.06
CA ARG A 153 -13.23 -23.84 0.69
C ARG A 153 -14.29 -24.04 -0.38
N GLU A 154 -14.94 -25.20 -0.32
CA GLU A 154 -15.97 -25.59 -1.30
C GLU A 154 -17.17 -24.61 -1.31
N GLU A 155 -17.51 -24.04 -0.15
CA GLU A 155 -18.60 -23.07 -0.02
C GLU A 155 -18.36 -21.77 -0.81
N TYR A 156 -17.11 -21.46 -1.18
CA TYR A 156 -16.75 -20.22 -1.90
C TYR A 156 -16.31 -20.44 -3.35
N THR A 157 -16.62 -21.61 -3.93
CA THR A 157 -16.27 -21.89 -5.35
C THR A 157 -16.93 -20.93 -6.33
N SER A 158 -18.12 -20.40 -6.01
CA SER A 158 -18.77 -19.37 -6.82
C SER A 158 -18.00 -18.06 -6.88
N LEU A 159 -17.28 -17.69 -5.80
CA LEU A 159 -16.43 -16.50 -5.76
C LEU A 159 -15.18 -16.69 -6.63
N LEU A 160 -14.59 -17.88 -6.61
CA LEU A 160 -13.46 -18.21 -7.51
C LEU A 160 -13.90 -18.16 -8.97
N ALA A 161 -15.04 -18.76 -9.30
CA ALA A 161 -15.58 -18.70 -10.65
C ALA A 161 -15.90 -17.26 -11.10
N LEU A 162 -16.31 -16.39 -10.18
CA LEU A 162 -16.48 -14.96 -10.45
C LEU A 162 -15.13 -14.30 -10.72
N ALA A 163 -14.13 -14.56 -9.86
CA ALA A 163 -12.78 -14.02 -10.02
C ALA A 163 -12.15 -14.44 -11.35
N ASP A 164 -12.29 -15.71 -11.74
CA ASP A 164 -11.80 -16.24 -13.02
C ASP A 164 -12.46 -15.53 -14.22
N ARG A 165 -13.79 -15.32 -14.16
CA ARG A 165 -14.50 -14.56 -15.22
C ARG A 165 -14.02 -13.12 -15.31
N MET A 166 -13.90 -12.42 -14.19
CA MET A 166 -13.38 -11.04 -14.17
C MET A 166 -11.99 -10.95 -14.78
N THR A 167 -11.11 -11.88 -14.42
CA THR A 167 -9.75 -11.95 -15.00
C THR A 167 -9.80 -12.16 -16.51
N ALA A 168 -10.65 -13.08 -16.98
CA ALA A 168 -10.80 -13.38 -18.41
C ALA A 168 -11.38 -12.18 -19.18
N ASP A 169 -12.37 -11.48 -18.61
CA ASP A 169 -12.97 -10.30 -19.23
C ASP A 169 -11.95 -9.16 -19.37
N TRP A 170 -11.16 -8.89 -18.35
CA TRP A 170 -10.08 -7.88 -18.41
C TRP A 170 -9.01 -8.27 -19.42
N GLN A 171 -8.60 -9.54 -19.47
CA GLN A 171 -7.63 -10.01 -20.46
C GLN A 171 -8.17 -9.86 -21.88
N ALA A 172 -9.42 -10.26 -22.13
CA ALA A 172 -10.05 -10.12 -23.44
C ALA A 172 -10.17 -8.65 -23.88
N ALA A 173 -10.49 -7.75 -22.93
CA ALA A 173 -10.54 -6.32 -23.20
C ALA A 173 -9.15 -5.74 -23.47
N ALA A 174 -8.11 -6.20 -22.76
CA ALA A 174 -6.73 -5.85 -23.03
C ALA A 174 -6.28 -6.28 -24.43
N ASP A 175 -6.54 -7.55 -24.79
CA ASP A 175 -6.16 -8.11 -26.11
C ASP A 175 -6.85 -7.39 -27.28
N SER A 176 -8.10 -6.97 -27.07
CA SER A 176 -8.86 -6.18 -28.03
C SER A 176 -8.31 -4.76 -28.16
N GLY A 177 -8.14 -4.07 -27.01
CA GLY A 177 -7.67 -2.68 -26.98
C GLY A 177 -6.24 -2.51 -27.49
N ALA A 178 -5.36 -3.50 -27.29
CA ALA A 178 -4.00 -3.49 -27.80
C ALA A 178 -3.92 -3.39 -29.34
N LYS A 179 -4.98 -3.82 -30.05
CA LYS A 179 -5.09 -3.75 -31.51
C LYS A 179 -5.77 -2.49 -32.03
N SER A 180 -6.24 -1.63 -31.12
CA SER A 180 -6.93 -0.40 -31.49
C SER A 180 -5.99 0.62 -32.14
N THR A 181 -6.53 1.40 -33.06
CA THR A 181 -5.85 2.57 -33.62
C THR A 181 -5.89 3.77 -32.66
N ASP A 182 -6.80 3.75 -31.69
CA ASP A 182 -6.94 4.80 -30.67
C ASP A 182 -5.86 4.64 -29.58
N ALA A 183 -5.15 5.73 -29.30
CA ALA A 183 -4.07 5.73 -28.31
C ALA A 183 -4.60 5.56 -26.87
N GLN A 184 -5.79 6.09 -26.54
CA GLN A 184 -6.39 5.96 -25.23
C GLN A 184 -6.83 4.51 -24.97
N GLU A 185 -7.40 3.84 -25.99
CA GLU A 185 -7.75 2.43 -25.90
C GLU A 185 -6.51 1.55 -25.70
N ARG A 186 -5.40 1.84 -26.38
CA ARG A 186 -4.14 1.11 -26.16
C ARG A 186 -3.59 1.32 -24.75
N THR A 187 -3.64 2.56 -24.23
CA THR A 187 -3.23 2.83 -22.83
C THR A 187 -4.11 2.09 -21.84
N ARG A 188 -5.43 2.08 -22.07
CA ARG A 188 -6.36 1.31 -21.24
C ARG A 188 -6.10 -0.20 -21.33
N ALA A 189 -5.73 -0.69 -22.50
CA ALA A 189 -5.39 -2.11 -22.68
C ALA A 189 -4.19 -2.53 -21.83
N VAL A 190 -3.13 -1.71 -21.78
CA VAL A 190 -1.97 -1.95 -20.91
C VAL A 190 -2.41 -2.04 -19.44
N PHE A 191 -3.20 -1.10 -18.95
CA PHE A 191 -3.72 -1.12 -17.59
C PHE A 191 -4.54 -2.39 -17.29
N LEU A 192 -5.42 -2.80 -18.22
CA LEU A 192 -6.24 -4.01 -18.08
C LEU A 192 -5.41 -5.29 -18.08
N GLU A 193 -4.33 -5.34 -18.87
CA GLU A 193 -3.40 -6.47 -18.87
C GLU A 193 -2.70 -6.61 -17.50
N MET A 194 -2.22 -5.50 -16.93
CA MET A 194 -1.59 -5.50 -15.61
C MET A 194 -2.59 -5.94 -14.53
N ILE A 195 -3.80 -5.37 -14.51
CA ILE A 195 -4.87 -5.77 -13.57
C ILE A 195 -5.21 -7.26 -13.72
N ALA A 196 -5.38 -7.76 -14.94
CA ALA A 196 -5.70 -9.16 -15.17
C ALA A 196 -4.61 -10.09 -14.66
N SER A 197 -3.34 -9.69 -14.83
CA SER A 197 -2.20 -10.43 -14.31
C SER A 197 -2.14 -10.39 -12.78
N GLU A 198 -2.24 -9.21 -12.15
CA GLU A 198 -2.26 -9.07 -10.70
C GLU A 198 -3.40 -9.88 -10.06
N HIS A 199 -4.59 -9.81 -10.63
CA HIS A 199 -5.76 -10.53 -10.11
C HIS A 199 -5.60 -12.04 -10.23
N ARG A 200 -5.07 -12.54 -11.35
CA ARG A 200 -4.75 -13.96 -11.54
C ARG A 200 -3.75 -14.44 -10.50
N GLU A 201 -2.68 -13.66 -10.29
CA GLU A 201 -1.63 -14.02 -9.33
C GLU A 201 -2.12 -13.91 -7.88
N MET A 202 -3.02 -12.98 -7.57
CA MET A 202 -3.62 -12.85 -6.24
C MET A 202 -4.27 -14.16 -5.77
N PHE A 203 -4.94 -14.89 -6.66
CA PHE A 203 -5.54 -16.21 -6.37
C PHE A 203 -4.62 -17.39 -6.71
N GLY A 204 -3.50 -17.14 -7.35
CA GLY A 204 -2.51 -18.11 -7.79
C GLY A 204 -1.28 -18.22 -6.88
N ASP A 205 -0.14 -17.86 -7.42
CA ASP A 205 1.15 -18.04 -6.73
C ASP A 205 1.37 -17.03 -5.60
N SER A 206 0.84 -15.81 -5.70
CA SER A 206 0.88 -14.83 -4.61
C SER A 206 0.17 -15.36 -3.37
N ALA A 207 -1.03 -15.94 -3.51
CA ALA A 207 -1.77 -16.56 -2.41
C ALA A 207 -0.97 -17.66 -1.72
N LYS A 208 -0.37 -18.55 -2.51
CA LYS A 208 0.46 -19.65 -2.00
C LYS A 208 1.68 -19.14 -1.24
N LEU A 209 2.33 -18.10 -1.74
CA LEU A 209 3.52 -17.51 -1.13
C LEU A 209 3.17 -16.82 0.20
N VAL A 210 2.17 -15.93 0.20
CA VAL A 210 1.75 -15.21 1.41
C VAL A 210 1.25 -16.15 2.50
N SER A 211 0.60 -17.28 2.12
CA SER A 211 0.16 -18.28 3.09
C SER A 211 1.31 -18.96 3.83
N ARG A 212 2.52 -18.98 3.26
CA ARG A 212 3.74 -19.53 3.87
C ARG A 212 4.43 -18.58 4.84
N ILE A 213 4.10 -17.28 4.82
CA ILE A 213 4.62 -16.32 5.80
C ILE A 213 3.95 -16.61 7.13
N SER A 214 4.68 -17.27 8.03
CA SER A 214 4.16 -17.72 9.32
C SER A 214 4.21 -16.65 10.40
N SER A 215 5.18 -15.72 10.34
CA SER A 215 5.39 -14.71 11.37
C SER A 215 6.13 -13.49 10.83
N PHE A 216 5.82 -12.33 11.42
CA PHE A 216 6.58 -11.08 11.29
C PHE A 216 7.41 -10.78 12.55
N GLY A 217 7.58 -11.77 13.45
CA GLY A 217 8.34 -11.62 14.69
C GLY A 217 7.70 -10.59 15.63
N GLN A 218 8.45 -9.56 15.99
CA GLN A 218 8.02 -8.49 16.90
C GLN A 218 7.64 -7.20 16.16
N ILE A 219 7.71 -7.17 14.83
CA ILE A 219 7.32 -5.97 14.05
C ILE A 219 5.86 -5.64 14.37
N PRO A 220 5.54 -4.42 14.83
CA PRO A 220 4.16 -3.98 15.04
C PRO A 220 3.30 -4.25 13.82
N LEU A 221 2.22 -5.00 13.99
CA LEU A 221 1.29 -5.37 12.93
C LEU A 221 -0.11 -4.89 13.27
N LEU A 222 -0.63 -3.96 12.51
CA LEU A 222 -2.02 -3.58 12.56
C LEU A 222 -2.76 -4.19 11.37
N VAL A 223 -3.83 -4.94 11.65
CA VAL A 223 -4.78 -5.37 10.63
C VAL A 223 -6.11 -4.65 10.89
N MET A 224 -6.62 -3.99 9.89
CA MET A 224 -7.94 -3.34 9.94
C MET A 224 -8.87 -4.05 8.96
N GLY A 225 -10.03 -4.49 9.43
CA GLY A 225 -11.04 -5.15 8.60
C GLY A 225 -12.27 -4.26 8.40
N ALA A 226 -12.92 -4.36 7.24
CA ALA A 226 -14.21 -3.73 6.97
C ALA A 226 -15.32 -4.41 7.77
N GLY A 227 -16.32 -3.64 8.22
CA GLY A 227 -17.48 -4.18 8.94
C GLY A 227 -18.69 -4.43 8.03
N LYS A 228 -18.81 -3.66 6.94
CA LYS A 228 -19.95 -3.77 6.00
C LYS A 228 -19.72 -4.82 4.94
N PRO A 229 -20.68 -5.71 4.70
CA PRO A 229 -20.58 -6.70 3.64
C PRO A 229 -20.56 -6.02 2.25
N ASN A 230 -19.83 -6.64 1.32
CA ASN A 230 -19.81 -6.18 -0.07
C ASN A 230 -21.01 -6.75 -0.82
N PRO A 231 -21.97 -5.91 -1.28
CA PRO A 231 -23.19 -6.38 -1.97
C PRO A 231 -22.90 -7.15 -3.27
N SER A 232 -21.72 -6.96 -3.87
CA SER A 232 -21.32 -7.69 -5.08
C SER A 232 -21.22 -9.21 -4.89
N PHE A 233 -21.15 -9.69 -3.64
CA PHE A 233 -21.14 -11.11 -3.29
C PHE A 233 -22.56 -11.72 -3.17
N GLY A 234 -23.63 -10.94 -3.43
CA GLY A 234 -25.02 -11.43 -3.45
C GLY A 234 -25.44 -12.05 -2.11
N ASP A 235 -26.12 -13.19 -2.18
CA ASP A 235 -26.72 -13.84 -1.00
C ASP A 235 -25.70 -14.29 0.07
N ILE A 236 -24.45 -14.48 -0.31
CA ILE A 236 -23.39 -14.89 0.63
C ILE A 236 -22.61 -13.71 1.23
N ALA A 237 -22.98 -12.46 0.88
CA ALA A 237 -22.19 -11.27 1.26
C ALA A 237 -21.96 -11.16 2.78
N GLU A 238 -22.99 -11.37 3.61
CA GLU A 238 -22.86 -11.27 5.07
C GLU A 238 -22.03 -12.42 5.65
N GLU A 239 -22.22 -13.64 5.17
CA GLU A 239 -21.46 -14.80 5.64
C GLU A 239 -19.98 -14.66 5.26
N TYR A 240 -19.72 -14.28 4.01
CA TYR A 240 -18.37 -14.07 3.53
C TYR A 240 -17.67 -12.90 4.25
N GLN A 241 -18.40 -11.83 4.61
CA GLN A 241 -17.85 -10.73 5.40
C GLN A 241 -17.46 -11.18 6.81
N ARG A 242 -18.28 -11.98 7.48
CA ARG A 242 -17.92 -12.55 8.80
C ARG A 242 -16.64 -13.39 8.71
N TYR A 243 -16.56 -14.23 7.69
CA TYR A 243 -15.35 -15.02 7.40
C TYR A 243 -14.14 -14.12 7.14
N TRP A 244 -14.27 -13.07 6.32
CA TRP A 244 -13.19 -12.10 6.03
C TRP A 244 -12.67 -11.44 7.31
N VAL A 245 -13.56 -10.96 8.15
CA VAL A 245 -13.23 -10.35 9.45
C VAL A 245 -12.49 -11.34 10.36
N GLU A 246 -12.94 -12.58 10.43
CA GLU A 246 -12.30 -13.63 11.24
C GLU A 246 -10.87 -13.91 10.74
N GLN A 247 -10.68 -14.04 9.43
CA GLN A 247 -9.35 -14.26 8.83
C GLN A 247 -8.43 -13.05 9.01
N SER A 248 -8.96 -11.83 8.89
CA SER A 248 -8.20 -10.61 9.17
C SER A 248 -7.77 -10.52 10.63
N ARG A 249 -8.63 -10.90 11.56
CA ARG A 249 -8.29 -11.00 12.98
C ARG A 249 -7.20 -12.07 13.22
N ALA A 250 -7.32 -13.24 12.61
CA ALA A 250 -6.31 -14.30 12.71
C ALA A 250 -4.96 -13.85 12.13
N LEU A 251 -4.96 -13.07 11.04
CA LEU A 251 -3.74 -12.53 10.42
C LEU A 251 -2.95 -11.63 11.38
N SER A 252 -3.62 -10.88 12.27
CA SER A 252 -2.93 -10.03 13.24
C SER A 252 -2.03 -10.82 14.20
N HIS A 253 -2.31 -12.10 14.43
CA HIS A 253 -1.50 -12.97 15.28
C HIS A 253 -0.18 -13.43 14.63
N LYS A 254 0.09 -13.06 13.37
CA LYS A 254 1.40 -13.30 12.74
C LYS A 254 2.53 -12.42 13.31
N SER A 255 2.21 -11.47 14.19
CA SER A 255 3.20 -10.76 14.98
C SER A 255 2.90 -10.89 16.47
N SER A 256 3.93 -11.02 17.31
CA SER A 256 3.76 -10.96 18.77
C SER A 256 3.32 -9.57 19.26
N ASN A 257 3.47 -8.53 18.43
CA ASN A 257 2.98 -7.16 18.63
C ASN A 257 1.88 -6.84 17.60
N GLY A 258 0.96 -7.80 17.40
CA GLY A 258 -0.14 -7.66 16.45
C GLY A 258 -1.43 -7.22 17.12
N ARG A 259 -2.21 -6.41 16.40
CA ARG A 259 -3.56 -6.00 16.82
C ARG A 259 -4.52 -5.95 15.64
N PHE A 260 -5.80 -6.15 15.93
CA PHE A 260 -6.88 -6.05 14.96
C PHE A 260 -7.83 -4.91 15.32
N VAL A 261 -8.28 -4.16 14.32
CA VAL A 261 -9.32 -3.11 14.45
C VAL A 261 -10.42 -3.40 13.42
N LEU A 262 -11.67 -3.47 13.90
CA LEU A 262 -12.83 -3.56 13.03
C LEU A 262 -13.33 -2.15 12.71
N ALA A 263 -13.40 -1.81 11.43
CA ALA A 263 -14.00 -0.59 10.92
C ALA A 263 -15.48 -0.84 10.60
N GLU A 264 -16.33 -0.84 11.63
CA GLU A 264 -17.74 -1.29 11.57
C GLU A 264 -18.54 -0.58 10.46
N GLU A 265 -18.28 0.72 10.25
CA GLU A 265 -19.02 1.55 9.29
C GLU A 265 -18.40 1.56 7.89
N SER A 266 -17.30 0.83 7.67
CA SER A 266 -16.58 0.82 6.40
C SER A 266 -16.97 -0.35 5.51
N THR A 267 -17.00 -0.08 4.21
CA THR A 267 -16.87 -1.08 3.14
C THR A 267 -15.39 -1.44 2.95
N HIS A 268 -15.08 -2.19 1.88
CA HIS A 268 -13.70 -2.56 1.52
C HIS A 268 -12.70 -1.39 1.45
N HIS A 269 -13.16 -0.17 1.21
CA HIS A 269 -12.32 1.01 1.00
C HIS A 269 -12.15 1.85 2.28
N LEU A 270 -11.53 1.29 3.33
CA LEU A 270 -11.38 1.94 4.64
C LEU A 270 -10.77 3.34 4.56
N HIS A 271 -9.78 3.53 3.68
CA HIS A 271 -9.09 4.83 3.48
C HIS A 271 -10.00 5.91 2.89
N VAL A 272 -11.16 5.53 2.34
CA VAL A 272 -12.18 6.44 1.80
C VAL A 272 -13.34 6.60 2.78
N ASP A 273 -13.84 5.49 3.33
CA ASP A 273 -15.06 5.48 4.13
C ASP A 273 -14.82 6.00 5.56
N VAL A 274 -13.67 5.66 6.15
CA VAL A 274 -13.30 6.01 7.53
C VAL A 274 -11.87 6.57 7.61
N PRO A 275 -11.52 7.60 6.81
CA PRO A 275 -10.15 8.09 6.67
C PRO A 275 -9.54 8.56 7.99
N HIS A 276 -10.34 9.11 8.93
CA HIS A 276 -9.85 9.52 10.24
C HIS A 276 -9.40 8.34 11.09
N LEU A 277 -10.17 7.24 11.11
CA LEU A 277 -9.79 6.03 11.82
C LEU A 277 -8.49 5.44 11.27
N VAL A 278 -8.32 5.42 9.95
CA VAL A 278 -7.10 4.93 9.30
C VAL A 278 -5.91 5.84 9.62
N GLU A 279 -6.08 7.17 9.49
CA GLU A 279 -5.07 8.18 9.82
C GLU A 279 -4.58 8.04 11.27
N GLU A 280 -5.49 8.05 12.25
CA GLU A 280 -5.16 7.94 13.68
C GLU A 280 -4.33 6.70 14.00
N ASN A 281 -4.69 5.57 13.40
CA ASN A 281 -3.99 4.31 13.62
C ASN A 281 -2.60 4.29 12.98
N ILE A 282 -2.44 4.84 11.76
CA ILE A 282 -1.14 4.96 11.10
C ILE A 282 -0.24 5.94 11.87
N VAL A 283 -0.77 7.13 12.23
CA VAL A 283 -0.02 8.14 12.97
C VAL A 283 0.41 7.62 14.35
N SER A 284 -0.45 6.85 15.04
CA SER A 284 -0.09 6.21 16.30
C SER A 284 1.14 5.31 16.16
N LEU A 285 1.20 4.49 15.09
CA LEU A 285 2.37 3.63 14.83
C LEU A 285 3.61 4.44 14.43
N VAL A 286 3.45 5.52 13.66
CA VAL A 286 4.55 6.45 13.34
C VAL A 286 5.17 7.02 14.62
N LEU A 287 4.34 7.47 15.58
CA LEU A 287 4.81 8.05 16.84
C LEU A 287 5.46 7.02 17.77
N GLN A 288 4.98 5.76 17.75
CA GLN A 288 5.59 4.68 18.53
C GLN A 288 6.96 4.24 17.99
N ALA A 289 7.22 4.45 16.69
CA ALA A 289 8.46 4.05 16.04
C ALA A 289 9.57 5.13 16.08
N ARG A 290 9.29 6.30 16.67
CA ARG A 290 10.25 7.39 16.91
C ARG A 290 10.98 7.22 18.23
#